data_98b1f2d451403bafd8a305933a373f8c
#
_entry.id   98b1f2d451403bafd8a305933a373f8c
#
_cell.length_a   1.000
_cell.length_b   1.000
_cell.length_c   1.000
_cell.angle_alpha   90.00
_cell.angle_beta   90.00
_cell.angle_gamma   90.00
#
_symmetry.space_group_name_H-M   'P 1'
#
loop_
_entity.id
_entity.type
_entity.pdbx_description
1 polymer ?
#
loop_
_entity_poly.entity_id
_entity_poly.type
_entity_poly.pdbx_seq_one_letter_code
_entity_poly.pdbx_strand_id
1 'polypeptide(L)'
;AQMLNFPVVSGTSGHLMGGAIAAVLVGPWTGVLCLSTVLLVQGLLFADGGITALGTNVVLMAVTTVVVGWAVFRGLQVVLPKNTAMVPVCASVGAFVSVPVASLVFVALYAVGGGADISIGGLATAMVGVHALIGIGEAAITFLAVGSILAVRPDLVYGARRVLEQRELVIRSSTTEVAA
;
A
#
# COMPACT_ATOMS: atom_id res chain seq x y z
N ALA A 1 -7.96 0.43 -11.11
CA ALA A 1 -8.33 -0.51 -10.04
C ALA A 1 -8.96 0.21 -8.82
N GLN A 2 -8.50 1.41 -8.45
CA GLN A 2 -9.08 2.20 -7.34
C GLN A 2 -10.55 2.57 -7.54
N MET A 3 -11.04 2.68 -8.77
CA MET A 3 -12.44 2.97 -9.10
C MET A 3 -13.41 1.79 -8.86
N LEU A 4 -12.89 0.61 -8.48
CA LEU A 4 -13.72 -0.51 -8.07
C LEU A 4 -14.25 -0.27 -6.66
N ASN A 5 -15.54 0.02 -6.58
CA ASN A 5 -16.24 0.30 -5.35
C ASN A 5 -16.89 -0.96 -4.77
N PHE A 6 -16.57 -1.29 -3.53
CA PHE A 6 -17.18 -2.38 -2.78
C PHE A 6 -18.13 -1.79 -1.73
N PRO A 7 -19.43 -2.04 -1.81
CA PRO A 7 -20.38 -1.51 -0.81
C PRO A 7 -20.06 -2.10 0.57
N VAL A 8 -20.09 -1.25 1.59
CA VAL A 8 -19.85 -1.67 2.98
C VAL A 8 -21.15 -1.54 3.78
N VAL A 9 -21.42 -0.40 4.37
CA VAL A 9 -22.61 -0.16 5.19
C VAL A 9 -23.03 1.31 5.11
N SER A 10 -24.35 1.58 5.14
CA SER A 10 -24.93 2.93 5.26
C SER A 10 -24.35 3.96 4.27
N GLY A 11 -24.12 3.56 3.02
CA GLY A 11 -23.58 4.45 1.97
C GLY A 11 -22.06 4.61 1.99
N THR A 12 -21.33 3.86 2.83
CA THR A 12 -19.86 3.80 2.76
C THR A 12 -19.39 2.75 1.76
N SER A 13 -18.22 2.94 1.21
CA SER A 13 -17.60 2.01 0.25
C SER A 13 -16.16 1.71 0.62
N GLY A 14 -15.67 0.56 0.14
CA GLY A 14 -14.28 0.18 0.20
C GLY A 14 -13.68 0.17 -1.21
N HIS A 15 -12.38 0.40 -1.30
CA HIS A 15 -11.65 0.51 -2.57
C HIS A 15 -10.35 -0.26 -2.51
N LEU A 16 -9.84 -0.67 -3.67
CA LEU A 16 -8.42 -1.01 -3.81
C LEU A 16 -7.61 0.28 -3.70
N MET A 17 -6.59 0.30 -2.86
CA MET A 17 -5.89 1.54 -2.49
C MET A 17 -4.54 1.71 -3.19
N GLY A 18 -3.75 0.64 -3.30
CA GLY A 18 -2.47 0.65 -4.03
C GLY A 18 -1.32 1.37 -3.32
N GLY A 19 -1.47 1.73 -2.04
CA GLY A 19 -0.46 2.51 -1.32
C GLY A 19 0.86 1.77 -1.12
N ALA A 20 0.81 0.53 -0.67
CA ALA A 20 2.01 -0.27 -0.43
C ALA A 20 2.76 -0.58 -1.73
N ILE A 21 2.07 -0.94 -2.81
CA ILE A 21 2.71 -1.20 -4.10
C ILE A 21 3.37 0.06 -4.65
N ALA A 22 2.72 1.22 -4.58
CA ALA A 22 3.30 2.50 -4.98
C ALA A 22 4.56 2.81 -4.16
N ALA A 23 4.50 2.67 -2.83
CA ALA A 23 5.64 2.89 -1.95
C ALA A 23 6.83 1.99 -2.28
N VAL A 24 6.60 0.71 -2.59
CA VAL A 24 7.65 -0.26 -2.91
C VAL A 24 8.25 -0.01 -4.29
N LEU A 25 7.44 0.37 -5.29
CA LEU A 25 7.93 0.60 -6.65
C LEU A 25 8.66 1.94 -6.80
N VAL A 26 8.07 3.04 -6.32
CA VAL A 26 8.62 4.38 -6.59
C VAL A 26 9.13 5.12 -5.35
N GLY A 27 9.01 4.52 -4.18
CA GLY A 27 9.34 5.13 -2.89
C GLY A 27 8.14 5.81 -2.22
N PRO A 28 8.18 5.99 -0.89
CA PRO A 28 7.00 6.43 -0.13
C PRO A 28 6.53 7.84 -0.52
N TRP A 29 7.43 8.80 -0.64
CA TRP A 29 7.06 10.19 -0.96
C TRP A 29 6.47 10.33 -2.37
N THR A 30 7.12 9.69 -3.35
CA THR A 30 6.62 9.64 -4.73
C THR A 30 5.29 8.88 -4.79
N GLY A 31 5.15 7.80 -4.00
CA GLY A 31 3.92 7.03 -3.90
C GLY A 31 2.74 7.88 -3.41
N VAL A 32 2.92 8.68 -2.35
CA VAL A 32 1.89 9.61 -1.87
C VAL A 32 1.51 10.61 -2.96
N LEU A 33 2.50 11.21 -3.64
CA LEU A 33 2.25 12.17 -4.71
C LEU A 33 1.48 11.55 -5.88
N CYS A 34 1.90 10.37 -6.35
CA CYS A 34 1.23 9.66 -7.43
C CYS A 34 -0.24 9.35 -7.09
N LEU A 35 -0.49 8.78 -5.90
CA LEU A 35 -1.84 8.43 -5.49
C LEU A 35 -2.71 9.68 -5.26
N SER A 36 -2.16 10.74 -4.68
CA SER A 36 -2.89 12.01 -4.54
C SER A 36 -3.29 12.59 -5.89
N THR A 37 -2.40 12.50 -6.88
CA THR A 37 -2.71 12.92 -8.26
C THR A 37 -3.79 12.05 -8.89
N VAL A 38 -3.74 10.73 -8.70
CA VAL A 38 -4.78 9.80 -9.19
C VAL A 38 -6.13 10.15 -8.56
N LEU A 39 -6.20 10.34 -7.23
CA LEU A 39 -7.43 10.70 -6.52
C LEU A 39 -7.99 12.06 -6.97
N LEU A 40 -7.13 13.03 -7.25
CA LEU A 40 -7.53 14.31 -7.81
C LEU A 40 -8.18 14.16 -9.19
N VAL A 41 -7.56 13.38 -10.07
CA VAL A 41 -8.08 13.07 -11.41
C VAL A 41 -9.41 12.31 -11.32
N GLN A 42 -9.53 11.32 -10.43
CA GLN A 42 -10.77 10.57 -10.19
C GLN A 42 -11.91 11.49 -9.72
N GLY A 43 -11.64 12.34 -8.73
CA GLY A 43 -12.63 13.27 -8.20
C GLY A 43 -13.09 14.34 -9.20
N LEU A 44 -12.17 14.83 -10.05
CA LEU A 44 -12.47 15.91 -11.00
C LEU A 44 -13.10 15.41 -12.31
N LEU A 45 -12.57 14.31 -12.87
CA LEU A 45 -12.93 13.86 -14.21
C LEU A 45 -13.91 12.68 -14.24
N PHE A 46 -13.92 11.87 -13.18
CA PHE A 46 -14.72 10.65 -13.13
C PHE A 46 -15.84 10.67 -12.08
N ALA A 47 -15.94 11.77 -11.32
CA ALA A 47 -16.89 11.94 -10.21
C ALA A 47 -16.81 10.79 -9.18
N ASP A 48 -15.65 10.14 -9.06
CA ASP A 48 -15.39 9.08 -8.10
C ASP A 48 -14.74 9.64 -6.83
N GLY A 49 -15.31 9.34 -5.67
CA GLY A 49 -14.88 9.83 -4.36
C GLY A 49 -15.29 11.28 -4.03
N GLY A 50 -15.70 12.08 -5.01
CA GLY A 50 -16.18 13.47 -4.85
C GLY A 50 -15.11 14.49 -4.43
N ILE A 51 -15.24 15.73 -4.92
CA ILE A 51 -14.29 16.82 -4.62
C ILE A 51 -14.32 17.19 -3.13
N THR A 52 -15.49 17.16 -2.50
CA THR A 52 -15.66 17.49 -1.07
C THR A 52 -14.98 16.51 -0.15
N ALA A 53 -14.85 15.25 -0.56
CA ALA A 53 -14.17 14.19 0.18
C ALA A 53 -12.69 14.01 -0.21
N LEU A 54 -12.17 14.79 -1.17
CA LEU A 54 -10.82 14.62 -1.71
C LEU A 54 -9.75 14.63 -0.62
N GLY A 55 -9.82 15.56 0.34
CA GLY A 55 -8.86 15.64 1.45
C GLY A 55 -8.86 14.38 2.29
N THR A 56 -10.03 13.88 2.65
CA THR A 56 -10.19 12.62 3.41
C THR A 56 -9.67 11.44 2.60
N ASN A 57 -10.00 11.34 1.32
CA ASN A 57 -9.54 10.27 0.44
C ASN A 57 -8.00 10.28 0.30
N VAL A 58 -7.37 11.45 0.17
CA VAL A 58 -5.91 11.58 0.15
C VAL A 58 -5.30 11.08 1.46
N VAL A 59 -5.85 11.48 2.61
CA VAL A 59 -5.35 11.01 3.91
C VAL A 59 -5.47 9.50 4.04
N LEU A 60 -6.61 8.92 3.67
CA LEU A 60 -6.88 7.49 3.83
C LEU A 60 -6.16 6.63 2.78
N MET A 61 -6.36 6.94 1.49
CA MET A 61 -5.94 6.08 0.39
C MET A 61 -4.51 6.36 -0.09
N ALA A 62 -4.00 7.58 0.07
CA ALA A 62 -2.63 7.90 -0.29
C ALA A 62 -1.71 7.89 0.94
N VAL A 63 -1.92 8.77 1.91
CA VAL A 63 -0.98 8.93 3.02
C VAL A 63 -0.94 7.70 3.92
N THR A 64 -2.10 7.29 4.46
CA THR A 64 -2.15 6.18 5.42
C THR A 64 -1.66 4.87 4.81
N THR A 65 -2.13 4.50 3.63
CA THR A 65 -1.74 3.22 3.02
C THR A 65 -0.29 3.18 2.58
N VAL A 66 0.26 4.29 2.09
CA VAL A 66 1.69 4.39 1.75
C VAL A 66 2.55 4.30 3.02
N VAL A 67 2.23 5.09 4.05
CA VAL A 67 3.04 5.13 5.28
C VAL A 67 3.01 3.78 6.00
N VAL A 68 1.81 3.23 6.21
CA VAL A 68 1.65 1.93 6.89
C VAL A 68 2.25 0.80 6.05
N GLY A 69 1.93 0.75 4.76
CA GLY A 69 2.45 -0.28 3.86
C GLY A 69 3.98 -0.25 3.78
N TRP A 70 4.58 0.93 3.67
CA TRP A 70 6.03 1.10 3.68
C TRP A 70 6.66 0.74 5.03
N ALA A 71 6.06 1.15 6.15
CA ALA A 71 6.57 0.84 7.48
C ALA A 71 6.58 -0.68 7.73
N VAL A 72 5.49 -1.38 7.40
CA VAL A 72 5.41 -2.85 7.50
C VAL A 72 6.43 -3.52 6.58
N PHE A 73 6.49 -3.10 5.30
CA PHE A 73 7.47 -3.60 4.35
C PHE A 73 8.90 -3.47 4.86
N ARG A 74 9.29 -2.30 5.36
CA ARG A 74 10.63 -2.03 5.89
C ARG A 74 10.90 -2.81 7.19
N GLY A 75 9.92 -2.89 8.08
CA GLY A 75 10.03 -3.68 9.31
C GLY A 75 10.27 -5.15 9.02
N LEU A 76 9.53 -5.73 8.08
CA LEU A 76 9.73 -7.12 7.68
C LEU A 76 11.08 -7.37 7.02
N GLN A 77 11.60 -6.42 6.22
CA GLN A 77 12.94 -6.52 5.63
C GLN A 77 14.08 -6.51 6.68
N VAL A 78 13.83 -6.04 7.90
CA VAL A 78 14.80 -6.12 9.00
C VAL A 78 14.84 -7.51 9.61
N VAL A 79 13.69 -8.18 9.72
CA VAL A 79 13.52 -9.47 10.40
C VAL A 79 13.70 -10.66 9.47
N LEU A 80 13.25 -10.54 8.21
CA LEU A 80 13.28 -11.62 7.24
C LEU A 80 14.63 -11.67 6.47
N PRO A 81 14.95 -12.83 5.86
CA PRO A 81 16.17 -12.97 5.06
C PRO A 81 16.27 -11.91 3.96
N LYS A 82 17.44 -11.29 3.85
CA LYS A 82 17.72 -10.20 2.91
C LYS A 82 18.00 -10.73 1.50
N ASN A 83 17.00 -11.34 0.88
CA ASN A 83 17.08 -11.83 -0.49
C ASN A 83 15.96 -11.24 -1.36
N THR A 84 16.12 -11.30 -2.67
CA THR A 84 15.19 -10.73 -3.63
C THR A 84 13.81 -11.40 -3.59
N ALA A 85 13.73 -12.70 -3.24
CA ALA A 85 12.47 -13.44 -3.15
C ALA A 85 11.57 -12.94 -2.00
N MET A 86 12.16 -12.36 -0.95
CA MET A 86 11.39 -11.81 0.18
C MET A 86 10.80 -10.43 -0.11
N VAL A 87 11.29 -9.72 -1.13
CA VAL A 87 10.77 -8.37 -1.46
C VAL A 87 9.28 -8.38 -1.81
N PRO A 88 8.76 -9.21 -2.73
CA PRO A 88 7.33 -9.27 -3.00
C PRO A 88 6.52 -9.80 -1.82
N VAL A 89 7.08 -10.69 -0.99
CA VAL A 89 6.42 -11.17 0.24
C VAL A 89 6.23 -10.04 1.24
N CYS A 90 7.29 -9.29 1.54
CA CYS A 90 7.20 -8.13 2.44
C CYS A 90 6.23 -7.06 1.91
N ALA A 91 6.23 -6.83 0.60
CA ALA A 91 5.34 -5.87 -0.06
C ALA A 91 3.86 -6.29 0.06
N SER A 92 3.55 -7.57 -0.15
CA SER A 92 2.19 -8.10 -0.06
C SER A 92 1.64 -8.04 1.37
N VAL A 93 2.46 -8.34 2.38
CA VAL A 93 2.06 -8.19 3.79
C VAL A 93 1.84 -6.71 4.12
N GLY A 94 2.69 -5.81 3.64
CA GLY A 94 2.49 -4.38 3.77
C GLY A 94 1.18 -3.89 3.15
N ALA A 95 0.83 -4.41 1.97
CA ALA A 95 -0.42 -4.13 1.30
C ALA A 95 -1.61 -4.64 2.11
N PHE A 96 -1.58 -5.90 2.55
CA PHE A 96 -2.64 -6.47 3.38
C PHE A 96 -2.92 -5.66 4.63
N VAL A 97 -1.89 -5.26 5.37
CA VAL A 97 -2.03 -4.55 6.65
C VAL A 97 -2.50 -3.10 6.44
N SER A 98 -2.03 -2.44 5.39
CA SER A 98 -2.34 -1.02 5.16
C SER A 98 -3.82 -0.74 4.90
N VAL A 99 -4.54 -1.67 4.29
CA VAL A 99 -5.95 -1.51 3.89
C VAL A 99 -6.89 -1.51 5.11
N PRO A 100 -6.88 -2.49 6.02
CA PRO A 100 -7.68 -2.43 7.24
C PRO A 100 -7.27 -1.26 8.16
N VAL A 101 -5.99 -0.89 8.21
CA VAL A 101 -5.55 0.27 9.01
C VAL A 101 -6.14 1.56 8.45
N ALA A 102 -6.19 1.75 7.13
CA ALA A 102 -6.86 2.90 6.53
C ALA A 102 -8.37 2.94 6.88
N SER A 103 -9.04 1.79 6.92
CA SER A 103 -10.45 1.72 7.35
C SER A 103 -10.64 2.09 8.82
N LEU A 104 -9.69 1.75 9.69
CA LEU A 104 -9.71 2.19 11.10
C LEU A 104 -9.49 3.71 11.23
N VAL A 105 -8.60 4.29 10.43
CA VAL A 105 -8.43 5.75 10.38
C VAL A 105 -9.73 6.43 9.91
N PHE A 106 -10.44 5.84 8.93
CA PHE A 106 -11.75 6.34 8.52
C PHE A 106 -12.74 6.33 9.69
N VAL A 107 -12.84 5.22 10.43
CA VAL A 107 -13.73 5.11 11.61
C VAL A 107 -13.36 6.16 12.67
N ALA A 108 -12.07 6.40 12.90
CA ALA A 108 -11.60 7.42 13.84
C ALA A 108 -12.01 8.83 13.39
N LEU A 109 -11.85 9.17 12.11
CA LEU A 109 -12.30 10.46 11.55
C LEU A 109 -13.82 10.61 11.66
N TYR A 110 -14.55 9.53 11.37
CA TYR A 110 -16.00 9.51 11.54
C TYR A 110 -16.43 9.74 12.99
N ALA A 111 -15.75 9.14 13.96
CA ALA A 111 -16.03 9.33 15.38
C ALA A 111 -15.83 10.78 15.85
N VAL A 112 -14.96 11.55 15.18
CA VAL A 112 -14.69 12.97 15.51
C VAL A 112 -15.68 13.91 14.83
N GLY A 113 -16.10 13.63 13.59
CA GLY A 113 -16.84 14.58 12.76
C GLY A 113 -17.94 13.99 11.88
N GLY A 114 -18.33 12.74 12.09
CA GLY A 114 -19.40 12.09 11.33
C GLY A 114 -20.76 12.70 11.65
N GLY A 115 -21.53 13.06 10.61
CA GLY A 115 -22.85 13.68 10.74
C GLY A 115 -24.03 12.70 10.66
N ALA A 116 -23.82 11.41 10.37
CA ALA A 116 -24.85 10.40 10.28
C ALA A 116 -24.98 9.62 11.61
N ASP A 117 -26.17 9.17 11.93
CA ASP A 117 -26.42 8.35 13.13
C ASP A 117 -26.10 6.88 12.87
N ILE A 118 -24.82 6.55 12.85
CA ILE A 118 -24.31 5.18 12.66
C ILE A 118 -23.52 4.79 13.90
N SER A 119 -23.80 3.60 14.46
CA SER A 119 -23.03 3.12 15.60
C SER A 119 -21.56 2.89 15.21
N ILE A 120 -20.63 3.47 15.97
CA ILE A 120 -19.18 3.36 15.70
C ILE A 120 -18.71 1.90 15.70
N GLY A 121 -19.23 1.07 16.62
CA GLY A 121 -18.91 -0.35 16.67
C GLY A 121 -19.37 -1.13 15.43
N GLY A 122 -20.59 -0.87 14.97
CA GLY A 122 -21.11 -1.46 13.74
C GLY A 122 -20.32 -1.03 12.50
N LEU A 123 -20.02 0.27 12.41
CA LEU A 123 -19.20 0.84 11.35
C LEU A 123 -17.79 0.22 11.32
N ALA A 124 -17.13 0.16 12.49
CA ALA A 124 -15.79 -0.41 12.60
C ALA A 124 -15.75 -1.88 12.15
N THR A 125 -16.71 -2.69 12.62
CA THR A 125 -16.78 -4.11 12.26
C THR A 125 -16.99 -4.29 10.76
N ALA A 126 -17.92 -3.56 10.16
CA ALA A 126 -18.18 -3.64 8.73
C ALA A 126 -16.99 -3.15 7.88
N MET A 127 -16.41 -2.00 8.25
CA MET A 127 -15.28 -1.40 7.55
C MET A 127 -14.04 -2.33 7.60
N VAL A 128 -13.65 -2.77 8.79
CA VAL A 128 -12.50 -3.66 8.95
C VAL A 128 -12.73 -5.01 8.25
N GLY A 129 -13.92 -5.59 8.38
CA GLY A 129 -14.26 -6.88 7.76
C GLY A 129 -14.16 -6.83 6.23
N VAL A 130 -14.79 -5.87 5.58
CA VAL A 130 -14.74 -5.71 4.12
C VAL A 130 -13.32 -5.33 3.67
N HIS A 131 -12.65 -4.42 4.37
CA HIS A 131 -11.30 -4.00 4.01
C HIS A 131 -10.25 -5.10 4.24
N ALA A 132 -10.46 -6.04 5.15
CA ALA A 132 -9.62 -7.24 5.26
C ALA A 132 -9.74 -8.13 4.00
N LEU A 133 -10.94 -8.31 3.46
CA LEU A 133 -11.14 -9.04 2.20
C LEU A 133 -10.50 -8.30 1.01
N ILE A 134 -10.70 -6.98 0.92
CA ILE A 134 -10.03 -6.15 -0.10
C ILE A 134 -8.51 -6.25 0.04
N GLY A 135 -8.00 -6.23 1.27
CA GLY A 135 -6.58 -6.37 1.59
C GLY A 135 -5.96 -7.68 1.10
N ILE A 136 -6.71 -8.79 1.11
CA ILE A 136 -6.26 -10.07 0.52
C ILE A 136 -6.05 -9.90 -1.00
N GLY A 137 -7.00 -9.29 -1.69
CA GLY A 137 -6.88 -9.01 -3.13
C GLY A 137 -5.71 -8.07 -3.43
N GLU A 138 -5.55 -7.01 -2.64
CA GLU A 138 -4.45 -6.05 -2.79
C GLU A 138 -3.08 -6.69 -2.52
N ALA A 139 -2.99 -7.58 -1.53
CA ALA A 139 -1.78 -8.35 -1.26
C ALA A 139 -1.40 -9.26 -2.44
N ALA A 140 -2.37 -9.96 -3.03
CA ALA A 140 -2.14 -10.82 -4.18
C ALA A 140 -1.66 -10.01 -5.40
N ILE A 141 -2.33 -8.90 -5.72
CA ILE A 141 -1.94 -7.99 -6.81
C ILE A 141 -0.52 -7.44 -6.57
N THR A 142 -0.23 -7.00 -5.34
CA THR A 142 1.08 -6.46 -4.98
C THR A 142 2.17 -7.51 -5.10
N PHE A 143 1.93 -8.72 -4.62
CA PHE A 143 2.88 -9.83 -4.73
C PHE A 143 3.23 -10.13 -6.20
N LEU A 144 2.21 -10.30 -7.04
CA LEU A 144 2.39 -10.63 -8.45
C LEU A 144 3.07 -9.48 -9.22
N ALA A 145 2.63 -8.24 -9.02
CA ALA A 145 3.17 -7.09 -9.72
C ALA A 145 4.62 -6.79 -9.34
N VAL A 146 4.92 -6.72 -8.02
CA VAL A 146 6.29 -6.49 -7.54
C VAL A 146 7.20 -7.65 -7.94
N GLY A 147 6.73 -8.90 -7.83
CA GLY A 147 7.47 -10.08 -8.24
C GLY A 147 7.81 -10.09 -9.73
N SER A 148 6.84 -9.78 -10.58
CA SER A 148 7.02 -9.72 -12.04
C SER A 148 8.00 -8.61 -12.45
N ILE A 149 7.86 -7.41 -11.87
CA ILE A 149 8.77 -6.30 -12.17
C ILE A 149 10.18 -6.63 -11.68
N LEU A 150 10.31 -7.17 -10.48
CA LEU A 150 11.60 -7.54 -9.89
C LEU A 150 12.33 -8.62 -10.72
N ALA A 151 11.59 -9.54 -11.34
CA ALA A 151 12.17 -10.59 -12.20
C ALA A 151 12.74 -10.04 -13.52
N VAL A 152 12.11 -9.01 -14.09
CA VAL A 152 12.49 -8.47 -15.41
C VAL A 152 13.36 -7.20 -15.28
N ARG A 153 12.98 -6.30 -14.37
CA ARG A 153 13.63 -4.99 -14.17
C ARG A 153 13.76 -4.68 -12.67
N PRO A 154 14.69 -5.34 -11.97
CA PRO A 154 14.89 -5.14 -10.53
C PRO A 154 15.28 -3.70 -10.17
N ASP A 155 15.91 -2.98 -11.09
CA ASP A 155 16.31 -1.57 -10.97
C ASP A 155 15.11 -0.61 -10.77
N LEU A 156 13.92 -0.99 -11.24
CA LEU A 156 12.71 -0.20 -11.10
C LEU A 156 12.00 -0.37 -9.74
N VAL A 157 12.42 -1.34 -8.92
CA VAL A 157 11.83 -1.58 -7.61
C VAL A 157 12.62 -0.84 -6.53
N TYR A 158 12.16 0.35 -6.15
CA TYR A 158 12.81 1.18 -5.13
C TYR A 158 13.06 0.43 -3.81
N GLY A 159 12.08 -0.37 -3.36
CA GLY A 159 12.18 -1.17 -2.15
C GLY A 159 13.23 -2.29 -2.18
N ALA A 160 13.67 -2.70 -3.38
CA ALA A 160 14.68 -3.74 -3.56
C ALA A 160 16.12 -3.21 -3.53
N ARG A 161 16.35 -1.90 -3.67
CA ARG A 161 17.68 -1.31 -3.83
C ARG A 161 18.71 -1.79 -2.82
N ARG A 162 18.37 -1.77 -1.53
CA ARG A 162 19.29 -2.22 -0.48
C ARG A 162 19.68 -3.70 -0.58
N VAL A 163 18.73 -4.56 -1.00
CA VAL A 163 18.98 -5.99 -1.17
C VAL A 163 19.90 -6.23 -2.37
N LEU A 164 19.71 -5.47 -3.46
CA LEU A 164 20.52 -5.55 -4.66
C LEU A 164 21.95 -5.05 -4.41
N GLU A 165 22.11 -3.91 -3.74
CA GLU A 165 23.42 -3.36 -3.36
C GLU A 165 24.23 -4.34 -2.50
N GLN A 166 23.59 -4.97 -1.50
CA GLN A 166 24.26 -5.98 -0.67
C GLN A 166 24.72 -7.19 -1.50
N ARG A 167 23.92 -7.63 -2.46
CA ARG A 167 24.26 -8.75 -3.35
C ARG A 167 25.47 -8.41 -4.23
N GLU A 168 25.55 -7.20 -4.78
CA GLU A 168 26.70 -6.75 -5.57
C GLU A 168 28.00 -6.71 -4.77
N LEU A 169 27.94 -6.25 -3.51
CA LEU A 169 29.11 -6.21 -2.63
C LEU A 169 29.65 -7.61 -2.34
N VAL A 170 28.77 -8.59 -2.09
CA VAL A 170 29.17 -9.99 -1.86
C VAL A 170 29.84 -10.59 -3.10
N ILE A 171 29.31 -10.35 -4.31
CA ILE A 171 29.90 -10.85 -5.55
C ILE A 171 31.28 -10.24 -5.79
N ARG A 172 31.45 -8.95 -5.57
CA ARG A 172 32.74 -8.26 -5.74
C ARG A 172 33.81 -8.78 -4.78
N SER A 173 33.47 -9.00 -3.50
CA SER A 173 34.43 -9.51 -2.52
C SER A 173 34.89 -10.92 -2.86
N SER A 174 33.99 -11.80 -3.26
CA SER A 174 34.34 -13.18 -3.65
C SER A 174 35.23 -13.25 -4.89
N THR A 175 35.04 -12.35 -5.85
CA THR A 175 35.86 -12.29 -7.07
C THR A 175 37.30 -11.81 -6.76
N THR A 176 37.45 -10.93 -5.76
CA THR A 176 38.77 -10.45 -5.34
C THR A 176 39.58 -11.54 -4.61
N GLU A 177 38.92 -12.37 -3.79
CA GLU A 177 39.59 -13.49 -3.11
C GLU A 177 40.05 -14.60 -4.05
N VAL A 178 39.34 -14.84 -5.15
CA VAL A 178 39.73 -15.85 -6.16
C VAL A 178 40.90 -15.35 -7.04
N ALA A 179 41.10 -14.03 -7.15
CA ALA A 179 42.14 -13.41 -7.97
C ALA A 179 43.48 -13.15 -7.22
N ALA A 180 43.53 -13.40 -5.92
CA ALA A 180 44.69 -13.28 -5.04
C ALA A 180 45.32 -14.64 -4.72
#